data_ce4fa8a8ad91ea4197c571e9700e67b2
#
_entry.id   ce4fa8a8ad91ea4197c571e9700e67b2
#
_cell.length_a   1.000
_cell.length_b   1.000
_cell.length_c   1.000
_cell.angle_alpha   90.00
_cell.angle_beta   90.00
_cell.angle_gamma   90.00
#
_symmetry.space_group_name_H-M   'P 1'
#
loop_
_entity.id
_entity.type
_entity.pdbx_description
1 polymer ?
#
loop_
_entity_poly.entity_id
_entity_poly.type
_entity_poly.pdbx_seq_one_letter_code
_entity_poly.pdbx_strand_id
1 'polypeptide(L)'
;LETQSFEFEEFRLEVNEKLLLRRGEPVPLTPKTFQLLLLLVANHGHLSEKDEIMSKVWPDSFVEEGNLSYTVRLLRKALDDNKQHPRFIETVPKAGYRFIAEVRPVQIPETIPKKLAADPVSPMQGRYLLLTMAILLVVCLFGIAFVWFGGNSSYLARQPKITRLTTSGKITNAAVSRSGNYMVFAQTEAAGESLWLRQIDSGNQTEILPPQEVEFVGLTISPDDRLVYYSSFSKNAASSGLNRIPLNGGTPQLLPEIAADVSVSFSPDGKRFAFTESKSSVKETLLRTAEADGSNQRSLLTAKDGKRSFPIFRANPVAWSPDGSAIACAVQETDENGSFYRILLVDPNGESEEYLSETRWRAVENIAWKDPEYLELIDAEPGSRVSQIWEISRKTGLARQVTSGFNKYRWLGSAGGNLFTVQGDVFSNLLVADFAQDTREPQAKQIFSEAGWIENAVWSRDGRIFFNSWTSGRNEIWQINPDGTGPRQLTADSNLIYDFAVSPVDNTLVFSSLENGKVSLWTAGADGQDARRLTNGPQDLSPSFS
;
A
#
# COMPACT_ATOMS: atom_id res chain seq x y z
N LEU A 1 4.32 -28.84 -18.85
CA LEU A 1 4.90 -28.66 -17.51
C LEU A 1 4.08 -29.52 -16.56
N GLU A 2 4.70 -30.60 -16.09
CA GLU A 2 4.11 -31.57 -15.18
C GLU A 2 3.72 -30.91 -13.88
N THR A 3 2.53 -31.25 -13.42
CA THR A 3 1.95 -30.79 -12.15
C THR A 3 2.77 -31.39 -11.00
N GLN A 4 3.66 -30.63 -10.38
CA GLN A 4 4.43 -31.06 -9.24
C GLN A 4 3.84 -30.47 -7.96
N SER A 5 3.49 -31.33 -7.01
CA SER A 5 3.30 -30.97 -5.62
C SER A 5 4.40 -31.61 -4.79
N PHE A 6 4.75 -30.96 -3.65
CA PHE A 6 5.78 -31.42 -2.74
C PHE A 6 5.16 -31.66 -1.36
N GLU A 7 5.51 -32.78 -0.72
CA GLU A 7 5.14 -33.07 0.67
C GLU A 7 6.37 -33.07 1.57
N PHE A 8 6.24 -32.43 2.73
CA PHE A 8 7.25 -32.43 3.78
C PHE A 8 6.58 -32.32 5.15
N GLU A 9 6.86 -33.28 6.01
CA GLU A 9 6.20 -33.46 7.30
C GLU A 9 4.66 -33.32 7.20
N GLU A 10 4.06 -32.34 7.90
CA GLU A 10 2.62 -32.07 7.87
C GLU A 10 2.17 -31.12 6.75
N PHE A 11 3.08 -30.70 5.87
CA PHE A 11 2.80 -29.72 4.83
C PHE A 11 2.76 -30.35 3.44
N ARG A 12 1.90 -29.78 2.59
CA ARG A 12 1.82 -30.06 1.17
C ARG A 12 1.83 -28.75 0.37
N LEU A 13 2.81 -28.62 -0.51
CA LEU A 13 2.99 -27.47 -1.40
C LEU A 13 2.44 -27.78 -2.78
N GLU A 14 1.32 -27.16 -3.14
CA GLU A 14 0.68 -27.28 -4.46
C GLU A 14 1.20 -26.19 -5.39
N VAL A 15 2.09 -26.57 -6.32
CA VAL A 15 2.82 -25.60 -7.15
C VAL A 15 1.89 -24.85 -8.10
N ASN A 16 0.94 -25.55 -8.73
CA ASN A 16 0.02 -24.97 -9.71
C ASN A 16 -1.00 -24.03 -9.07
N GLU A 17 -1.53 -24.42 -7.91
CA GLU A 17 -2.53 -23.65 -7.17
C GLU A 17 -1.88 -22.55 -6.33
N LYS A 18 -0.54 -22.54 -6.22
CA LYS A 18 0.24 -21.64 -5.35
C LYS A 18 -0.23 -21.66 -3.91
N LEU A 19 -0.57 -22.84 -3.41
CA LEU A 19 -1.08 -23.05 -2.07
C LEU A 19 -0.10 -23.88 -1.23
N LEU A 20 0.03 -23.50 0.05
CA LEU A 20 0.59 -24.34 1.08
C LEU A 20 -0.54 -24.86 1.95
N LEU A 21 -0.60 -26.18 2.15
CA LEU A 21 -1.57 -26.84 3.01
C LEU A 21 -0.85 -27.43 4.22
N ARG A 22 -1.41 -27.27 5.42
CA ARG A 22 -0.99 -27.97 6.63
C ARG A 22 -2.10 -28.91 7.06
N ARG A 23 -1.88 -30.22 6.98
CA ARG A 23 -2.88 -31.26 7.25
C ARG A 23 -4.20 -31.07 6.47
N GLY A 24 -4.09 -30.56 5.24
CA GLY A 24 -5.22 -30.29 4.36
C GLY A 24 -5.82 -28.89 4.49
N GLU A 25 -5.48 -28.11 5.50
CA GLU A 25 -5.96 -26.73 5.69
C GLU A 25 -5.01 -25.72 5.04
N PRO A 26 -5.52 -24.68 4.35
CA PRO A 26 -4.68 -23.70 3.69
C PRO A 26 -3.92 -22.82 4.69
N VAL A 27 -2.60 -22.69 4.48
CA VAL A 27 -1.74 -21.77 5.20
C VAL A 27 -1.51 -20.53 4.32
N PRO A 28 -1.94 -19.33 4.72
CA PRO A 28 -1.80 -18.15 3.90
C PRO A 28 -0.33 -17.74 3.75
N LEU A 29 0.13 -17.63 2.51
CA LEU A 29 1.47 -17.14 2.16
C LEU A 29 1.36 -15.97 1.21
N THR A 30 2.25 -14.98 1.36
CA THR A 30 2.39 -13.96 0.32
C THR A 30 3.04 -14.56 -0.93
N PRO A 31 2.83 -13.99 -2.13
CA PRO A 31 3.42 -14.51 -3.37
C PRO A 31 4.94 -14.69 -3.28
N LYS A 32 5.66 -13.75 -2.64
CA LYS A 32 7.12 -13.82 -2.48
C LYS A 32 7.53 -14.86 -1.44
N THR A 33 6.76 -15.02 -0.37
CA THR A 33 6.99 -16.09 0.62
C THR A 33 6.75 -17.47 0.01
N PHE A 34 5.74 -17.60 -0.84
CA PHE A 34 5.50 -18.83 -1.61
C PHE A 34 6.63 -19.14 -2.59
N GLN A 35 7.10 -18.14 -3.36
CA GLN A 35 8.22 -18.29 -4.29
C GLN A 35 9.51 -18.68 -3.57
N LEU A 36 9.78 -18.08 -2.41
CA LEU A 36 10.91 -18.45 -1.56
C LEU A 36 10.79 -19.89 -1.06
N LEU A 37 9.61 -20.29 -0.56
CA LEU A 37 9.38 -21.67 -0.11
C LEU A 37 9.59 -22.66 -1.26
N LEU A 38 9.01 -22.38 -2.42
CA LEU A 38 9.15 -23.25 -3.60
C LEU A 38 10.61 -23.40 -4.01
N LEU A 39 11.38 -22.32 -4.02
CA LEU A 39 12.81 -22.35 -4.34
C LEU A 39 13.59 -23.20 -3.34
N LEU A 40 13.34 -22.99 -2.04
CA LEU A 40 14.03 -23.72 -0.98
C LEU A 40 13.65 -25.20 -0.97
N VAL A 41 12.37 -25.53 -1.17
CA VAL A 41 11.87 -26.92 -1.26
C VAL A 41 12.41 -27.64 -2.49
N ALA A 42 12.42 -26.97 -3.65
CA ALA A 42 13.00 -27.54 -4.89
C ALA A 42 14.51 -27.79 -4.76
N ASN A 43 15.21 -26.99 -3.94
CA ASN A 43 16.64 -27.13 -3.67
C ASN A 43 16.95 -27.75 -2.29
N HIS A 44 16.01 -28.57 -1.75
CA HIS A 44 16.15 -29.13 -0.40
C HIS A 44 17.46 -29.91 -0.21
N GLY A 45 18.03 -29.83 0.99
CA GLY A 45 19.33 -30.41 1.33
C GLY A 45 20.53 -29.60 0.85
N HIS A 46 20.37 -28.66 -0.07
CA HIS A 46 21.45 -27.82 -0.62
C HIS A 46 21.37 -26.38 -0.11
N LEU A 47 22.51 -25.71 -0.07
CA LEU A 47 22.58 -24.27 0.22
C LEU A 47 22.02 -23.49 -0.97
N SER A 48 21.07 -22.61 -0.69
CA SER A 48 20.66 -21.55 -1.62
C SER A 48 21.32 -20.25 -1.16
N GLU A 49 22.20 -19.71 -1.99
CA GLU A 49 22.95 -18.48 -1.68
C GLU A 49 22.01 -17.26 -1.72
N LYS A 50 22.34 -16.23 -0.93
CA LYS A 50 21.50 -15.02 -0.84
C LYS A 50 21.28 -14.36 -2.19
N ASP A 51 22.35 -14.20 -2.99
CA ASP A 51 22.29 -13.57 -4.30
C ASP A 51 21.44 -14.39 -5.30
N GLU A 52 21.54 -15.72 -5.23
CA GLU A 52 20.71 -16.63 -6.01
C GLU A 52 19.23 -16.49 -5.62
N ILE A 53 18.93 -16.50 -4.33
CA ILE A 53 17.55 -16.33 -3.83
C ILE A 53 17.01 -14.96 -4.26
N MET A 54 17.81 -13.90 -4.08
CA MET A 54 17.42 -12.55 -4.46
C MET A 54 17.10 -12.45 -5.95
N SER A 55 17.95 -12.99 -6.82
CA SER A 55 17.73 -12.96 -8.27
C SER A 55 16.54 -13.78 -8.73
N LYS A 56 16.23 -14.91 -8.07
CA LYS A 56 15.11 -15.79 -8.46
C LYS A 56 13.77 -15.38 -7.87
N VAL A 57 13.77 -14.88 -6.63
CA VAL A 57 12.52 -14.47 -5.95
C VAL A 57 12.16 -13.04 -6.29
N TRP A 58 13.13 -12.17 -6.56
CA TRP A 58 12.94 -10.76 -6.95
C TRP A 58 13.69 -10.42 -8.25
N PRO A 59 13.43 -11.09 -9.40
CA PRO A 59 14.19 -10.92 -10.64
C PRO A 59 14.14 -9.50 -11.19
N ASP A 60 13.04 -8.77 -10.91
CA ASP A 60 12.78 -7.43 -11.44
C ASP A 60 12.89 -6.33 -10.37
N SER A 61 13.45 -6.64 -9.19
CA SER A 61 13.52 -5.70 -8.06
C SER A 61 14.91 -5.75 -7.43
N PHE A 62 15.55 -4.60 -7.28
CA PHE A 62 16.71 -4.50 -6.41
C PHE A 62 16.20 -4.47 -4.96
N VAL A 63 16.36 -5.58 -4.26
CA VAL A 63 15.97 -5.72 -2.85
C VAL A 63 17.23 -5.86 -2.01
N GLU A 64 17.27 -5.20 -0.87
CA GLU A 64 18.35 -5.36 0.10
C GLU A 64 18.23 -6.70 0.83
N GLU A 65 19.35 -7.22 1.38
CA GLU A 65 19.37 -8.46 2.17
C GLU A 65 18.35 -8.47 3.33
N GLY A 66 17.96 -7.29 3.82
CA GLY A 66 16.92 -7.13 4.83
C GLY A 66 15.57 -7.74 4.42
N ASN A 67 15.18 -7.57 3.15
CA ASN A 67 13.92 -8.11 2.62
C ASN A 67 13.94 -9.64 2.53
N LEU A 68 15.08 -10.22 2.18
CA LEU A 68 15.23 -11.68 2.20
C LEU A 68 15.10 -12.21 3.63
N SER A 69 15.80 -11.58 4.58
CA SER A 69 15.74 -11.95 6.00
C SER A 69 14.31 -11.85 6.56
N TYR A 70 13.58 -10.82 6.17
CA TYR A 70 12.18 -10.64 6.53
C TYR A 70 11.27 -11.72 5.92
N THR A 71 11.43 -12.02 4.62
CA THR A 71 10.63 -13.05 3.94
C THR A 71 10.89 -14.45 4.53
N VAL A 72 12.15 -14.75 4.89
CA VAL A 72 12.50 -16.00 5.62
C VAL A 72 11.82 -16.04 6.98
N ARG A 73 11.74 -14.94 7.71
CA ARG A 73 11.05 -14.86 8.99
C ARG A 73 9.55 -15.12 8.84
N LEU A 74 8.89 -14.53 7.83
CA LEU A 74 7.48 -14.79 7.51
C LEU A 74 7.28 -16.28 7.18
N LEU A 75 8.17 -16.84 6.38
CA LEU A 75 8.11 -18.25 6.02
C LEU A 75 8.25 -19.15 7.24
N ARG A 76 9.20 -18.86 8.14
CA ARG A 76 9.34 -19.59 9.40
C ARG A 76 8.07 -19.51 10.26
N LYS A 77 7.48 -18.31 10.37
CA LYS A 77 6.21 -18.14 11.10
C LYS A 77 5.10 -19.02 10.50
N ALA A 78 4.99 -19.08 9.18
CA ALA A 78 3.99 -19.90 8.49
C ALA A 78 4.21 -21.40 8.66
N LEU A 79 5.47 -21.83 8.75
CA LEU A 79 5.87 -23.23 8.96
C LEU A 79 5.95 -23.61 10.45
N ASP A 80 5.74 -22.68 11.37
CA ASP A 80 5.95 -22.88 12.81
C ASP A 80 7.40 -23.33 13.11
N ASP A 81 8.37 -22.70 12.45
CA ASP A 81 9.80 -23.01 12.49
C ASP A 81 10.58 -22.04 13.39
N ASN A 82 11.57 -22.52 14.09
CA ASN A 82 12.38 -21.75 15.02
C ASN A 82 13.81 -21.56 14.50
N LYS A 83 14.32 -20.32 14.51
CA LYS A 83 15.68 -20.00 14.05
C LYS A 83 16.78 -20.69 14.85
N GLN A 84 16.57 -20.91 16.16
CA GLN A 84 17.57 -21.51 17.06
C GLN A 84 17.60 -23.04 16.98
N HIS A 85 16.43 -23.65 16.71
CA HIS A 85 16.26 -25.10 16.52
C HIS A 85 15.43 -25.34 15.26
N PRO A 86 16.03 -25.12 14.06
CA PRO A 86 15.29 -25.17 12.82
C PRO A 86 14.84 -26.59 12.47
N ARG A 87 13.56 -26.73 12.12
CA ARG A 87 12.98 -27.97 11.57
C ARG A 87 12.99 -27.94 10.03
N PHE A 88 12.78 -26.78 9.45
CA PHE A 88 12.61 -26.59 8.01
C PHE A 88 13.71 -25.74 7.39
N ILE A 89 14.06 -24.59 7.98
CA ILE A 89 14.95 -23.61 7.35
C ILE A 89 16.16 -23.34 8.23
N GLU A 90 17.30 -23.89 7.84
CA GLU A 90 18.60 -23.58 8.44
C GLU A 90 19.14 -22.26 7.90
N THR A 91 19.69 -21.42 8.77
CA THR A 91 20.46 -20.23 8.34
C THR A 91 21.95 -20.59 8.31
N VAL A 92 22.58 -20.45 7.14
CA VAL A 92 24.02 -20.57 7.00
C VAL A 92 24.62 -19.16 7.07
N PRO A 93 25.33 -18.78 8.16
CA PRO A 93 25.80 -17.43 8.38
C PRO A 93 26.62 -16.90 7.19
N LYS A 94 26.31 -15.67 6.75
CA LYS A 94 26.94 -14.96 5.62
C LYS A 94 26.71 -15.59 4.23
N ALA A 95 26.25 -16.83 4.11
CA ALA A 95 26.10 -17.55 2.85
C ALA A 95 24.64 -17.57 2.34
N GLY A 96 23.67 -18.00 3.16
CA GLY A 96 22.31 -18.14 2.68
C GLY A 96 21.42 -19.00 3.58
N TYR A 97 20.53 -19.76 2.95
CA TYR A 97 19.54 -20.61 3.62
C TYR A 97 19.50 -22.00 3.00
N ARG A 98 19.13 -22.99 3.82
CA ARG A 98 18.99 -24.39 3.40
C ARG A 98 17.66 -24.94 3.90
N PHE A 99 16.92 -25.65 3.07
CA PHE A 99 15.76 -26.42 3.50
C PHE A 99 16.22 -27.79 3.98
N ILE A 100 15.98 -28.11 5.25
CA ILE A 100 16.57 -29.30 5.91
C ILE A 100 15.58 -30.44 6.11
N ALA A 101 14.27 -30.22 5.98
CA ALA A 101 13.29 -31.29 6.06
C ALA A 101 13.33 -32.18 4.81
N GLU A 102 12.97 -33.47 4.96
CA GLU A 102 12.83 -34.40 3.86
C GLU A 102 11.64 -33.98 2.97
N VAL A 103 11.88 -33.85 1.66
CA VAL A 103 10.86 -33.45 0.69
C VAL A 103 10.56 -34.63 -0.24
N ARG A 104 9.29 -34.92 -0.45
CA ARG A 104 8.80 -35.94 -1.37
C ARG A 104 8.01 -35.31 -2.50
N PRO A 105 8.44 -35.44 -3.77
CA PRO A 105 7.64 -35.01 -4.90
C PRO A 105 6.45 -35.97 -5.06
N VAL A 106 5.24 -35.42 -5.14
CA VAL A 106 4.02 -36.19 -5.38
C VAL A 106 3.65 -36.06 -6.86
N GLN A 107 3.74 -37.16 -7.60
CA GLN A 107 3.18 -37.29 -8.94
C GLN A 107 1.72 -37.67 -8.80
N ILE A 108 0.80 -36.88 -9.34
CA ILE A 108 -0.60 -37.27 -9.43
C ILE A 108 -0.69 -38.25 -10.61
N PRO A 109 -1.07 -39.53 -10.37
CA PRO A 109 -1.29 -40.45 -11.50
C PRO A 109 -2.45 -39.92 -12.32
N GLU A 110 -2.26 -39.78 -13.62
CA GLU A 110 -3.36 -39.61 -14.57
C GLU A 110 -4.28 -40.86 -14.49
N THR A 111 -5.35 -40.76 -13.72
CA THR A 111 -6.42 -41.75 -13.77
C THR A 111 -7.23 -41.51 -15.03
N ILE A 112 -6.82 -42.17 -16.13
CA ILE A 112 -7.67 -42.36 -17.27
C ILE A 112 -8.80 -43.30 -16.81
N PRO A 113 -10.07 -42.92 -16.89
CA PRO A 113 -11.15 -43.81 -16.52
C PRO A 113 -11.20 -44.97 -17.53
N LYS A 114 -10.92 -46.18 -17.04
CA LYS A 114 -11.02 -47.42 -17.75
C LYS A 114 -12.46 -47.62 -18.20
N LYS A 115 -12.67 -47.69 -19.48
CA LYS A 115 -13.94 -47.97 -20.18
C LYS A 115 -14.60 -49.21 -19.57
N LEU A 116 -15.69 -49.01 -18.82
CA LEU A 116 -16.58 -50.11 -18.40
C LEU A 116 -17.27 -50.67 -19.61
N ALA A 117 -17.13 -51.97 -19.82
CA ALA A 117 -17.86 -52.72 -20.81
C ALA A 117 -19.36 -52.67 -20.52
N ALA A 118 -20.15 -52.31 -21.51
CA ALA A 118 -21.61 -52.24 -21.40
C ALA A 118 -22.23 -53.62 -21.51
N ASP A 119 -22.99 -54.03 -20.50
CA ASP A 119 -23.92 -55.14 -20.59
C ASP A 119 -25.15 -54.76 -21.42
N PRO A 120 -25.78 -55.71 -22.15
CA PRO A 120 -26.85 -55.38 -23.09
C PRO A 120 -28.16 -55.00 -22.39
N VAL A 121 -28.61 -53.79 -22.65
CA VAL A 121 -29.80 -53.16 -22.10
C VAL A 121 -31.04 -53.63 -22.84
N SER A 122 -32.10 -54.04 -22.11
CA SER A 122 -33.39 -54.49 -22.60
C SER A 122 -34.23 -53.34 -23.21
N PRO A 123 -35.14 -53.62 -24.19
CA PRO A 123 -35.72 -52.57 -25.06
C PRO A 123 -36.80 -51.67 -24.44
N MET A 124 -37.03 -51.70 -23.11
CA MET A 124 -38.06 -50.86 -22.47
C MET A 124 -37.53 -49.56 -21.85
N GLN A 125 -36.22 -49.29 -21.91
CA GLN A 125 -35.59 -48.12 -21.31
C GLN A 125 -35.25 -46.97 -22.27
N GLY A 126 -35.50 -47.15 -23.58
CA GLY A 126 -35.11 -46.17 -24.60
C GLY A 126 -35.72 -44.78 -24.51
N ARG A 127 -36.93 -44.63 -23.90
CA ARG A 127 -37.58 -43.33 -23.77
C ARG A 127 -37.02 -42.49 -22.64
N TYR A 128 -36.55 -43.13 -21.57
CA TYR A 128 -35.90 -42.42 -20.45
C TYR A 128 -34.45 -42.09 -20.80
N LEU A 129 -33.78 -42.91 -21.59
CA LEU A 129 -32.41 -42.65 -22.08
C LEU A 129 -32.36 -41.44 -23.00
N LEU A 130 -33.36 -41.24 -23.86
CA LEU A 130 -33.45 -40.03 -24.71
C LEU A 130 -33.76 -38.77 -23.90
N LEU A 131 -34.59 -38.89 -22.86
CA LEU A 131 -34.88 -37.77 -21.95
C LEU A 131 -33.65 -37.42 -21.11
N THR A 132 -32.93 -38.38 -20.56
CA THR A 132 -31.70 -38.14 -19.79
C THR A 132 -30.57 -37.60 -20.66
N MET A 133 -30.43 -38.08 -21.93
CA MET A 133 -29.48 -37.51 -22.88
C MET A 133 -29.86 -36.08 -23.28
N ALA A 134 -31.14 -35.75 -23.43
CA ALA A 134 -31.59 -34.39 -23.70
C ALA A 134 -31.32 -33.43 -22.52
N ILE A 135 -31.57 -33.90 -21.30
CA ILE A 135 -31.25 -33.13 -20.08
C ILE A 135 -29.74 -32.94 -19.92
N LEU A 136 -28.93 -33.99 -20.17
CA LEU A 136 -27.47 -33.90 -20.14
C LEU A 136 -26.95 -32.95 -21.23
N LEU A 137 -27.53 -32.96 -22.42
CA LEU A 137 -27.15 -32.04 -23.50
C LEU A 137 -27.52 -30.59 -23.16
N VAL A 138 -28.66 -30.35 -22.54
CA VAL A 138 -29.05 -29.02 -22.03
C VAL A 138 -28.12 -28.57 -20.92
N VAL A 139 -27.77 -29.44 -19.97
CA VAL A 139 -26.80 -29.13 -18.90
C VAL A 139 -25.41 -28.88 -19.47
N CYS A 140 -24.96 -29.64 -20.46
CA CYS A 140 -23.72 -29.42 -21.17
C CYS A 140 -23.73 -28.10 -21.96
N LEU A 141 -24.83 -27.77 -22.64
CA LEU A 141 -24.99 -26.50 -23.36
C LEU A 141 -25.04 -25.31 -22.37
N PHE A 142 -25.72 -25.46 -21.24
CA PHE A 142 -25.67 -24.47 -20.15
C PHE A 142 -24.27 -24.36 -19.53
N GLY A 143 -23.56 -25.47 -19.32
CA GLY A 143 -22.18 -25.51 -18.87
C GLY A 143 -21.22 -24.84 -19.88
N ILE A 144 -21.38 -25.12 -21.17
CA ILE A 144 -20.62 -24.48 -22.25
C ILE A 144 -20.98 -23.01 -22.36
N ALA A 145 -22.25 -22.64 -22.28
CA ALA A 145 -22.69 -21.25 -22.25
C ALA A 145 -22.15 -20.52 -20.99
N PHE A 146 -22.18 -21.17 -19.81
CA PHE A 146 -21.61 -20.63 -18.57
C PHE A 146 -20.08 -20.44 -18.68
N VAL A 147 -19.36 -21.37 -19.32
CA VAL A 147 -17.92 -21.24 -19.61
C VAL A 147 -17.66 -20.18 -20.68
N TRP A 148 -18.51 -20.06 -21.70
CA TRP A 148 -18.38 -19.05 -22.76
C TRP A 148 -18.84 -17.65 -22.35
N PHE A 149 -19.87 -17.52 -21.56
CA PHE A 149 -20.45 -16.24 -21.14
C PHE A 149 -20.13 -15.86 -19.68
N GLY A 150 -19.85 -16.83 -18.81
CA GLY A 150 -19.52 -16.61 -17.40
C GLY A 150 -18.05 -16.89 -17.03
N GLY A 151 -17.33 -17.60 -17.87
CA GLY A 151 -16.00 -18.14 -17.56
C GLY A 151 -14.80 -17.30 -17.99
N ASN A 152 -14.97 -16.13 -18.57
CA ASN A 152 -13.85 -15.31 -19.05
C ASN A 152 -13.56 -14.09 -18.15
N SER A 153 -13.58 -14.28 -16.85
CA SER A 153 -13.06 -13.27 -15.91
C SER A 153 -11.85 -13.74 -15.11
N SER A 154 -11.15 -14.81 -15.53
CA SER A 154 -9.75 -14.98 -15.13
C SER A 154 -8.88 -14.06 -15.99
N TYR A 155 -9.03 -12.74 -15.84
CA TYR A 155 -7.90 -11.86 -16.02
C TYR A 155 -6.89 -12.25 -14.93
N LEU A 156 -6.04 -13.21 -15.24
CA LEU A 156 -4.71 -13.28 -14.65
C LEU A 156 -4.13 -11.88 -14.90
N ALA A 157 -4.25 -11.01 -13.91
CA ALA A 157 -3.67 -9.69 -13.94
C ALA A 157 -2.19 -9.93 -14.24
N ARG A 158 -1.79 -9.64 -15.48
CA ARG A 158 -0.38 -9.66 -15.86
C ARG A 158 0.26 -8.70 -14.87
N GLN A 159 1.09 -9.23 -13.96
CA GLN A 159 1.74 -8.37 -12.97
C GLN A 159 2.42 -7.23 -13.75
N PRO A 160 2.17 -5.98 -13.39
CA PRO A 160 2.72 -4.86 -14.13
C PRO A 160 4.25 -4.97 -14.11
N LYS A 161 4.89 -4.79 -15.26
CA LYS A 161 6.34 -4.70 -15.33
C LYS A 161 6.75 -3.40 -14.63
N ILE A 162 7.42 -3.52 -13.49
CA ILE A 162 7.90 -2.36 -12.74
C ILE A 162 9.31 -2.01 -13.23
N THR A 163 9.50 -0.77 -13.63
CA THR A 163 10.81 -0.21 -14.01
C THR A 163 11.15 0.92 -13.05
N ARG A 164 12.28 0.82 -12.38
CA ARG A 164 12.76 1.87 -11.48
C ARG A 164 13.36 3.02 -12.27
N LEU A 165 12.83 4.22 -12.11
CA LEU A 165 13.34 5.43 -12.76
C LEU A 165 14.38 6.16 -11.91
N THR A 166 14.31 6.06 -10.58
CA THR A 166 15.23 6.74 -9.65
C THR A 166 15.75 5.77 -8.61
N THR A 167 16.96 5.99 -8.11
CA THR A 167 17.66 5.10 -7.15
C THR A 167 18.13 5.81 -5.89
N SER A 168 17.90 7.14 -5.76
CA SER A 168 18.39 7.92 -4.61
C SER A 168 17.74 7.53 -3.28
N GLY A 169 16.54 6.94 -3.31
CA GLY A 169 15.75 6.68 -2.10
C GLY A 169 15.22 7.93 -1.38
N LYS A 170 15.37 9.11 -1.99
CA LYS A 170 15.08 10.42 -1.37
C LYS A 170 13.89 11.14 -1.99
N ILE A 171 13.20 10.51 -2.95
CA ILE A 171 12.07 11.11 -3.65
C ILE A 171 10.86 11.18 -2.72
N THR A 172 10.30 12.36 -2.58
CA THR A 172 9.13 12.62 -1.72
C THR A 172 7.84 12.80 -2.53
N ASN A 173 7.93 13.43 -3.71
CA ASN A 173 6.81 13.71 -4.59
C ASN A 173 7.27 13.68 -6.05
N ALA A 174 6.32 13.50 -6.99
CA ALA A 174 6.63 13.49 -8.42
C ALA A 174 5.45 14.03 -9.25
N ALA A 175 5.73 14.33 -10.52
CA ALA A 175 4.75 14.58 -11.56
C ALA A 175 5.30 14.04 -12.89
N VAL A 176 4.44 13.44 -13.70
CA VAL A 176 4.80 13.00 -15.06
C VAL A 176 4.09 13.89 -16.08
N SER A 177 4.78 14.22 -17.16
CA SER A 177 4.17 14.94 -18.25
C SER A 177 3.14 14.09 -19.00
N ARG A 178 2.14 14.74 -19.57
CA ARG A 178 1.12 14.05 -20.36
C ARG A 178 1.70 13.31 -21.59
N SER A 179 2.79 13.83 -22.14
CA SER A 179 3.55 13.17 -23.21
C SER A 179 4.26 11.90 -22.78
N GLY A 180 4.50 11.72 -21.46
CA GLY A 180 5.33 10.65 -20.90
C GLY A 180 6.83 10.86 -21.08
N ASN A 181 7.27 12.02 -21.61
CA ASN A 181 8.68 12.28 -21.89
C ASN A 181 9.45 12.82 -20.68
N TYR A 182 8.74 13.48 -19.76
CA TYR A 182 9.33 14.19 -18.63
C TYR A 182 8.72 13.74 -17.30
N MET A 183 9.56 13.71 -16.30
CA MET A 183 9.17 13.56 -14.90
C MET A 183 9.84 14.67 -14.09
N VAL A 184 9.06 15.41 -13.31
CA VAL A 184 9.57 16.30 -12.26
C VAL A 184 9.39 15.63 -10.93
N PHE A 185 10.38 15.72 -10.05
CA PHE A 185 10.31 15.12 -8.73
C PHE A 185 10.97 16.01 -7.68
N ALA A 186 10.44 15.94 -6.47
CA ALA A 186 11.03 16.53 -5.29
C ALA A 186 11.97 15.51 -4.62
N GLN A 187 13.13 15.97 -4.16
CA GLN A 187 14.11 15.16 -3.48
C GLN A 187 14.54 15.82 -2.18
N THR A 188 14.54 15.04 -1.08
CA THR A 188 15.05 15.51 0.22
C THR A 188 16.58 15.56 0.22
N GLU A 189 17.11 16.68 0.68
CA GLU A 189 18.54 16.93 0.87
C GLU A 189 18.84 17.50 2.26
N ALA A 190 20.12 17.69 2.62
CA ALA A 190 20.50 18.20 3.94
C ALA A 190 19.93 19.61 4.23
N ALA A 191 19.81 20.46 3.20
CA ALA A 191 19.33 21.83 3.29
C ALA A 191 17.82 21.99 2.98
N GLY A 192 17.07 20.88 2.86
CA GLY A 192 15.65 20.91 2.53
C GLY A 192 15.32 20.09 1.30
N GLU A 193 14.28 20.46 0.55
CA GLU A 193 13.92 19.77 -0.69
C GLU A 193 14.29 20.57 -1.93
N SER A 194 14.73 19.86 -2.96
CA SER A 194 15.05 20.38 -4.31
C SER A 194 14.11 19.81 -5.35
N LEU A 195 13.89 20.51 -6.47
CA LEU A 195 13.13 20.01 -7.62
C LEU A 195 14.05 19.65 -8.78
N TRP A 196 13.81 18.50 -9.36
CA TRP A 196 14.58 17.94 -10.46
C TRP A 196 13.68 17.58 -11.63
N LEU A 197 14.16 17.85 -12.84
CA LEU A 197 13.60 17.37 -14.11
C LEU A 197 14.38 16.13 -14.54
N ARG A 198 13.66 15.08 -14.95
CA ARG A 198 14.20 13.90 -15.61
C ARG A 198 13.57 13.72 -16.97
N GLN A 199 14.36 13.58 -18.00
CA GLN A 199 13.96 13.05 -19.29
C GLN A 199 13.85 11.52 -19.17
N ILE A 200 12.66 10.94 -19.44
CA ILE A 200 12.39 9.53 -19.15
C ILE A 200 13.22 8.62 -20.05
N ASP A 201 13.28 8.89 -21.35
CA ASP A 201 13.98 8.04 -22.32
C ASP A 201 15.51 8.08 -22.16
N SER A 202 16.09 9.29 -22.05
CA SER A 202 17.55 9.45 -21.95
C SER A 202 18.08 9.22 -20.54
N GLY A 203 17.22 9.36 -19.54
CA GLY A 203 17.61 9.31 -18.14
C GLY A 203 18.32 10.57 -17.62
N ASN A 204 18.53 11.59 -18.46
CA ASN A 204 19.16 12.84 -18.07
C ASN A 204 18.37 13.56 -16.98
N GLN A 205 19.08 14.11 -16.00
CA GLN A 205 18.49 14.86 -14.88
C GLN A 205 19.08 16.27 -14.83
N THR A 206 18.23 17.23 -14.52
CA THR A 206 18.60 18.65 -14.36
C THR A 206 17.89 19.20 -13.14
N GLU A 207 18.61 19.89 -12.27
CA GLU A 207 18.02 20.61 -11.15
C GLU A 207 17.28 21.84 -11.67
N ILE A 208 16.00 22.00 -11.27
CA ILE A 208 15.17 23.15 -11.64
C ILE A 208 14.94 24.13 -10.49
N LEU A 209 15.01 23.65 -9.25
CA LEU A 209 15.06 24.48 -8.04
C LEU A 209 16.09 23.89 -7.06
N PRO A 210 17.01 24.72 -6.53
CA PRO A 210 17.94 24.26 -5.50
C PRO A 210 17.21 23.96 -4.17
N PRO A 211 17.88 23.27 -3.24
CA PRO A 211 17.32 22.92 -1.95
C PRO A 211 16.78 24.14 -1.20
N GLN A 212 15.57 24.01 -0.67
CA GLN A 212 14.86 25.04 0.11
C GLN A 212 14.31 24.39 1.39
N GLU A 213 14.20 25.18 2.47
CA GLU A 213 13.59 24.72 3.74
C GLU A 213 12.06 24.58 3.64
N VAL A 214 11.60 23.84 2.63
CA VAL A 214 10.20 23.56 2.36
C VAL A 214 10.00 22.08 2.07
N GLU A 215 8.75 21.62 2.14
CA GLU A 215 8.27 20.35 1.63
C GLU A 215 7.40 20.63 0.40
N PHE A 216 7.72 20.05 -0.77
CA PHE A 216 6.88 20.15 -1.96
C PHE A 216 5.69 19.19 -1.85
N VAL A 217 4.51 19.71 -1.60
CA VAL A 217 3.29 18.93 -1.35
C VAL A 217 2.44 18.70 -2.59
N GLY A 218 2.61 19.52 -3.62
CA GLY A 218 1.92 19.38 -4.90
C GLY A 218 2.85 19.64 -6.07
N LEU A 219 2.84 18.75 -7.07
CA LEU A 219 3.59 18.90 -8.33
C LEU A 219 2.69 18.56 -9.51
N THR A 220 2.72 19.39 -10.56
CA THR A 220 2.01 19.13 -11.82
C THR A 220 2.75 19.76 -12.99
N ILE A 221 2.89 19.05 -14.10
CA ILE A 221 3.46 19.57 -15.34
C ILE A 221 2.29 20.05 -16.22
N SER A 222 2.40 21.23 -16.80
CA SER A 222 1.40 21.74 -17.75
C SER A 222 1.27 20.80 -18.97
N PRO A 223 0.07 20.67 -19.57
CA PRO A 223 -0.15 19.75 -20.69
C PRO A 223 0.69 20.02 -21.94
N ASP A 224 1.26 21.21 -22.08
CA ASP A 224 2.16 21.62 -23.17
C ASP A 224 3.66 21.39 -22.87
N ASP A 225 3.96 20.74 -21.72
CA ASP A 225 5.31 20.44 -21.23
C ASP A 225 6.22 21.67 -21.06
N ARG A 226 5.65 22.86 -20.76
CA ARG A 226 6.43 24.10 -20.63
C ARG A 226 6.64 24.55 -19.21
N LEU A 227 5.67 24.29 -18.32
CA LEU A 227 5.65 24.80 -16.96
C LEU A 227 5.48 23.67 -15.94
N VAL A 228 6.08 23.85 -14.79
CA VAL A 228 5.81 23.08 -13.57
C VAL A 228 5.03 23.95 -12.62
N TYR A 229 3.89 23.47 -12.16
CA TYR A 229 3.11 24.06 -11.07
C TYR A 229 3.41 23.31 -9.81
N TYR A 230 3.68 24.04 -8.72
CA TYR A 230 3.99 23.42 -7.44
C TYR A 230 3.46 24.22 -6.26
N SER A 231 3.05 23.50 -5.23
CA SER A 231 2.77 24.03 -3.91
C SER A 231 3.81 23.49 -2.92
N SER A 232 4.19 24.30 -1.96
CA SER A 232 5.14 23.93 -0.93
C SER A 232 4.69 24.39 0.45
N PHE A 233 5.13 23.66 1.46
CA PHE A 233 4.85 23.94 2.86
C PHE A 233 6.16 24.23 3.59
N SER A 234 6.20 25.35 4.33
CA SER A 234 7.31 25.68 5.22
C SER A 234 6.86 25.55 6.66
N LYS A 235 7.73 25.03 7.52
CA LYS A 235 7.48 24.96 8.97
C LYS A 235 7.28 26.34 9.61
N ASN A 236 7.80 27.39 8.97
CA ASN A 236 7.85 28.76 9.49
C ASN A 236 6.86 29.72 8.83
N ALA A 237 6.10 29.27 7.83
CA ALA A 237 5.13 30.09 7.13
C ALA A 237 3.83 29.32 6.89
N ALA A 238 2.71 30.00 6.95
CA ALA A 238 1.48 29.50 6.37
C ALA A 238 1.70 29.21 4.88
N SER A 239 0.88 28.30 4.30
CA SER A 239 0.94 27.84 2.90
C SER A 239 1.62 28.82 1.94
N SER A 240 2.56 28.34 1.12
CA SER A 240 3.28 29.18 0.17
C SER A 240 2.45 29.56 -1.07
N GLY A 241 1.21 29.08 -1.15
CA GLY A 241 0.38 29.22 -2.36
C GLY A 241 0.88 28.38 -3.54
N LEU A 242 0.21 28.52 -4.68
CA LEU A 242 0.58 27.86 -5.92
C LEU A 242 1.61 28.68 -6.69
N ASN A 243 2.74 28.06 -6.99
CA ASN A 243 3.81 28.64 -7.80
C ASN A 243 3.88 27.93 -9.16
N ARG A 244 4.44 28.61 -10.16
CA ARG A 244 4.82 28.01 -11.43
C ARG A 244 6.24 28.41 -11.82
N ILE A 245 6.93 27.54 -12.54
CA ILE A 245 8.31 27.73 -13.02
C ILE A 245 8.45 27.09 -14.41
N PRO A 246 9.26 27.62 -15.33
CA PRO A 246 9.58 26.92 -16.57
C PRO A 246 10.12 25.51 -16.32
N LEU A 247 9.77 24.54 -17.17
CA LEU A 247 10.17 23.15 -17.03
C LEU A 247 11.72 22.99 -16.96
N ASN A 248 12.45 23.86 -17.66
CA ASN A 248 13.93 23.85 -17.68
C ASN A 248 14.56 24.71 -16.57
N GLY A 249 13.78 25.10 -15.56
CA GLY A 249 14.23 25.99 -14.50
C GLY A 249 14.09 27.48 -14.85
N GLY A 250 14.37 28.33 -13.88
CA GLY A 250 14.24 29.78 -14.00
C GLY A 250 13.72 30.43 -12.72
N THR A 251 13.08 31.59 -12.85
CA THR A 251 12.51 32.30 -11.71
C THR A 251 11.07 31.81 -11.43
N PRO A 252 10.78 31.32 -10.21
CA PRO A 252 9.43 30.98 -9.80
C PRO A 252 8.49 32.19 -9.84
N GLN A 253 7.25 31.94 -10.23
CA GLN A 253 6.18 32.93 -10.22
C GLN A 253 5.04 32.44 -9.34
N LEU A 254 4.74 33.18 -8.28
CA LEU A 254 3.57 32.93 -7.43
C LEU A 254 2.30 33.28 -8.20
N LEU A 255 1.30 32.41 -8.16
CA LEU A 255 -0.06 32.68 -8.62
C LEU A 255 -0.85 33.28 -7.44
N PRO A 256 -1.18 34.56 -7.49
CA PRO A 256 -1.85 35.21 -6.37
C PRO A 256 -3.24 34.62 -6.16
N GLU A 257 -3.67 34.58 -4.89
CA GLU A 257 -5.01 34.16 -4.47
C GLU A 257 -5.35 32.67 -4.68
N ILE A 258 -4.40 31.82 -5.09
CA ILE A 258 -4.58 30.38 -5.14
C ILE A 258 -4.02 29.74 -3.86
N ALA A 259 -4.91 29.41 -2.95
CA ALA A 259 -4.55 28.69 -1.71
C ALA A 259 -4.63 27.17 -1.94
N ALA A 260 -3.86 26.65 -2.91
CA ALA A 260 -3.77 25.21 -3.16
C ALA A 260 -2.63 24.60 -2.35
N ASP A 261 -2.98 23.82 -1.34
CA ASP A 261 -2.01 23.06 -0.52
C ASP A 261 -1.78 21.64 -1.07
N VAL A 262 -2.15 21.40 -2.34
CA VAL A 262 -2.13 20.11 -3.02
C VAL A 262 -1.77 20.31 -4.51
N SER A 263 -1.58 19.20 -5.23
CA SER A 263 -1.42 19.26 -6.70
C SER A 263 -2.67 19.81 -7.38
N VAL A 264 -2.46 20.52 -8.48
CA VAL A 264 -3.55 20.94 -9.37
C VAL A 264 -3.70 19.93 -10.52
N SER A 265 -4.90 19.79 -11.07
CA SER A 265 -5.16 18.92 -12.22
C SER A 265 -5.67 19.74 -13.41
N PHE A 266 -4.94 19.68 -14.53
CA PHE A 266 -5.26 20.45 -15.73
C PHE A 266 -6.40 19.83 -16.56
N SER A 267 -7.22 20.72 -17.17
CA SER A 267 -8.08 20.34 -18.28
C SER A 267 -7.24 19.83 -19.46
N PRO A 268 -7.82 18.98 -20.34
CA PRO A 268 -7.07 18.43 -21.47
C PRO A 268 -6.50 19.46 -22.44
N ASP A 269 -7.16 20.61 -22.57
CA ASP A 269 -6.73 21.74 -23.42
C ASP A 269 -5.70 22.67 -22.75
N GLY A 270 -5.38 22.39 -21.46
CA GLY A 270 -4.40 23.14 -20.68
C GLY A 270 -4.84 24.56 -20.27
N LYS A 271 -6.08 24.96 -20.54
CA LYS A 271 -6.54 26.34 -20.26
C LYS A 271 -6.97 26.53 -18.82
N ARG A 272 -7.49 25.47 -18.16
CA ARG A 272 -7.97 25.51 -16.79
C ARG A 272 -7.30 24.42 -15.95
N PHE A 273 -7.31 24.60 -14.65
CA PHE A 273 -7.01 23.53 -13.69
C PHE A 273 -8.04 23.49 -12.57
N ALA A 274 -8.18 22.30 -11.98
CA ALA A 274 -9.00 22.04 -10.81
C ALA A 274 -8.11 21.83 -9.57
N PHE A 275 -8.59 22.23 -8.39
CA PHE A 275 -7.90 22.12 -7.12
C PHE A 275 -8.87 22.11 -5.93
N THR A 276 -8.41 21.65 -4.79
CA THR A 276 -9.15 21.79 -3.52
C THR A 276 -8.56 22.91 -2.68
N GLU A 277 -9.42 23.60 -1.94
CA GLU A 277 -9.07 24.71 -1.05
C GLU A 277 -9.77 24.53 0.31
N SER A 278 -9.09 24.89 1.39
CA SER A 278 -9.69 24.99 2.72
C SER A 278 -9.87 26.44 3.13
N LYS A 279 -11.07 26.75 3.60
CA LYS A 279 -11.36 28.01 4.30
C LYS A 279 -11.45 27.73 5.79
N SER A 280 -10.31 27.67 6.47
CA SER A 280 -10.20 27.32 7.91
C SER A 280 -11.05 28.20 8.81
N SER A 281 -11.25 29.46 8.46
CA SER A 281 -12.07 30.42 9.24
C SER A 281 -13.54 30.01 9.34
N VAL A 282 -14.06 29.27 8.36
CA VAL A 282 -15.47 28.84 8.29
C VAL A 282 -15.64 27.33 8.24
N LYS A 283 -14.55 26.55 8.38
CA LYS A 283 -14.53 25.10 8.31
C LYS A 283 -15.17 24.55 7.02
N GLU A 284 -14.94 25.24 5.91
CA GLU A 284 -15.39 24.82 4.59
C GLU A 284 -14.23 24.30 3.76
N THR A 285 -14.48 23.26 2.97
CA THR A 285 -13.58 22.82 1.90
C THR A 285 -14.28 22.93 0.55
N LEU A 286 -13.53 23.32 -0.46
CA LEU A 286 -14.08 23.64 -1.78
C LEU A 286 -13.34 22.85 -2.86
N LEU A 287 -14.09 22.40 -3.87
CA LEU A 287 -13.55 22.04 -5.17
C LEU A 287 -13.70 23.25 -6.09
N ARG A 288 -12.59 23.70 -6.68
CA ARG A 288 -12.53 24.91 -7.49
C ARG A 288 -11.84 24.65 -8.82
N THR A 289 -12.10 25.53 -9.77
CA THR A 289 -11.33 25.67 -11.02
C THR A 289 -10.80 27.09 -11.17
N ALA A 290 -9.69 27.23 -11.90
CA ALA A 290 -9.12 28.50 -12.31
C ALA A 290 -8.56 28.38 -13.74
N GLU A 291 -8.33 29.49 -14.41
CA GLU A 291 -7.53 29.54 -15.63
C GLU A 291 -6.06 29.22 -15.33
N ALA A 292 -5.28 28.81 -16.33
CA ALA A 292 -3.87 28.42 -16.15
C ALA A 292 -2.99 29.53 -15.55
N ASP A 293 -3.39 30.80 -15.65
CA ASP A 293 -2.71 31.93 -15.03
C ASP A 293 -3.19 32.24 -13.60
N GLY A 294 -4.15 31.46 -13.06
CA GLY A 294 -4.74 31.62 -11.74
C GLY A 294 -5.97 32.55 -11.72
N SER A 295 -6.32 33.17 -12.83
CA SER A 295 -7.50 34.02 -12.92
C SER A 295 -8.81 33.24 -13.03
N ASN A 296 -9.95 33.97 -13.03
CA ASN A 296 -11.30 33.41 -13.25
C ASN A 296 -11.64 32.20 -12.36
N GLN A 297 -11.31 32.29 -11.09
CA GLN A 297 -11.57 31.22 -10.11
C GLN A 297 -13.08 31.01 -9.93
N ARG A 298 -13.51 29.75 -9.97
CA ARG A 298 -14.90 29.33 -9.76
C ARG A 298 -14.97 28.20 -8.72
N SER A 299 -15.92 28.29 -7.81
CA SER A 299 -16.26 27.19 -6.93
C SER A 299 -17.25 26.28 -7.62
N LEU A 300 -16.89 25.00 -7.81
CA LEU A 300 -17.80 23.99 -8.36
C LEU A 300 -18.64 23.38 -7.25
N LEU A 301 -17.99 23.02 -6.15
CA LEU A 301 -18.64 22.41 -4.98
C LEU A 301 -18.10 23.02 -3.68
N THR A 302 -18.96 23.08 -2.67
CA THR A 302 -18.62 23.49 -1.31
C THR A 302 -19.12 22.44 -0.34
N ALA A 303 -18.21 21.90 0.47
CA ALA A 303 -18.53 21.01 1.57
C ALA A 303 -18.57 21.80 2.87
N LYS A 304 -19.72 21.72 3.55
CA LYS A 304 -20.02 22.37 4.84
C LYS A 304 -20.47 21.29 5.83
N ASP A 305 -20.67 21.66 7.05
CA ASP A 305 -21.34 20.84 8.10
C ASP A 305 -20.56 19.65 8.66
N GLY A 306 -19.29 19.46 8.31
CA GLY A 306 -18.45 18.41 8.87
C GLY A 306 -18.84 16.97 8.48
N LYS A 307 -19.94 16.76 7.73
CA LYS A 307 -20.35 15.45 7.21
C LYS A 307 -19.62 15.07 5.92
N ARG A 308 -19.20 16.08 5.17
CA ARG A 308 -18.48 15.96 3.89
C ARG A 308 -17.33 16.94 3.86
N SER A 309 -16.16 16.50 3.38
CA SER A 309 -15.00 17.38 3.19
C SER A 309 -14.15 16.91 2.01
N PHE A 310 -13.46 17.85 1.36
CA PHE A 310 -12.44 17.53 0.36
C PHE A 310 -11.07 17.48 1.04
N PRO A 311 -10.24 16.44 0.78
CA PRO A 311 -8.87 16.39 1.28
C PRO A 311 -8.05 17.58 0.78
N ILE A 312 -7.25 18.17 1.67
CA ILE A 312 -6.52 19.42 1.40
C ILE A 312 -5.04 19.35 1.73
N PHE A 313 -4.54 18.21 2.23
CA PHE A 313 -3.17 18.12 2.70
C PHE A 313 -2.51 16.79 2.30
N ARG A 314 -1.33 16.89 1.69
CA ARG A 314 -0.48 15.74 1.27
C ARG A 314 -1.21 14.69 0.40
N ALA A 315 -2.28 15.09 -0.25
CA ALA A 315 -3.06 14.25 -1.14
C ALA A 315 -3.15 14.88 -2.52
N ASN A 316 -3.35 14.08 -3.57
CA ASN A 316 -3.79 14.58 -4.86
C ASN A 316 -5.23 14.11 -5.10
N PRO A 317 -6.22 14.81 -4.50
CA PRO A 317 -7.59 14.35 -4.45
C PRO A 317 -8.39 14.67 -5.71
N VAL A 318 -7.78 15.32 -6.72
CA VAL A 318 -8.49 15.82 -7.89
C VAL A 318 -7.79 15.38 -9.17
N ALA A 319 -8.55 14.86 -10.12
CA ALA A 319 -8.06 14.49 -11.45
C ALA A 319 -9.07 14.86 -12.54
N TRP A 320 -8.69 15.74 -13.46
CA TRP A 320 -9.50 16.06 -14.65
C TRP A 320 -9.41 14.93 -15.67
N SER A 321 -10.56 14.48 -16.18
CA SER A 321 -10.59 13.37 -17.14
C SER A 321 -9.90 13.73 -18.46
N PRO A 322 -9.22 12.77 -19.13
CA PRO A 322 -8.50 13.03 -20.37
C PRO A 322 -9.37 13.50 -21.52
N ASP A 323 -10.67 13.19 -21.50
CA ASP A 323 -11.69 13.63 -22.47
C ASP A 323 -12.32 15.00 -22.12
N GLY A 324 -11.97 15.55 -20.96
CA GLY A 324 -12.48 16.83 -20.49
C GLY A 324 -13.90 16.81 -19.93
N SER A 325 -14.55 15.66 -19.90
CA SER A 325 -15.98 15.54 -19.57
C SER A 325 -16.30 15.54 -18.08
N ALA A 326 -15.31 15.27 -17.21
CA ALA A 326 -15.52 15.22 -15.77
C ALA A 326 -14.25 15.56 -14.99
N ILE A 327 -14.44 15.98 -13.74
CA ILE A 327 -13.39 16.11 -12.73
C ILE A 327 -13.68 15.05 -11.66
N ALA A 328 -12.80 14.05 -11.54
CA ALA A 328 -12.85 13.13 -10.42
C ALA A 328 -12.32 13.82 -9.18
N CYS A 329 -13.01 13.64 -8.04
CA CYS A 329 -12.61 14.20 -6.77
C CYS A 329 -12.82 13.18 -5.64
N ALA A 330 -11.80 12.94 -4.83
CA ALA A 330 -11.96 12.20 -3.60
C ALA A 330 -12.71 13.07 -2.57
N VAL A 331 -13.73 12.51 -1.94
CA VAL A 331 -14.50 13.18 -0.90
C VAL A 331 -14.53 12.30 0.34
N GLN A 332 -14.23 12.89 1.49
CA GLN A 332 -14.39 12.24 2.78
C GLN A 332 -15.80 12.50 3.29
N GLU A 333 -16.47 11.46 3.73
CA GLU A 333 -17.79 11.49 4.33
C GLU A 333 -17.75 10.84 5.71
N THR A 334 -18.67 11.23 6.59
CA THR A 334 -18.79 10.67 7.94
C THR A 334 -20.23 10.28 8.20
N ASP A 335 -20.44 9.03 8.61
CA ASP A 335 -21.71 8.50 9.08
C ASP A 335 -21.58 7.94 10.51
N GLU A 336 -22.61 7.23 10.98
CA GLU A 336 -22.64 6.61 12.31
C GLU A 336 -21.56 5.53 12.53
N ASN A 337 -20.99 4.98 11.44
CA ASN A 337 -19.96 3.96 11.45
C ASN A 337 -18.54 4.54 11.30
N GLY A 338 -18.42 5.86 11.15
CA GLY A 338 -17.14 6.56 11.04
C GLY A 338 -16.93 7.28 9.72
N SER A 339 -15.68 7.67 9.47
CA SER A 339 -15.29 8.39 8.25
C SER A 339 -14.80 7.42 7.18
N PHE A 340 -15.18 7.69 5.93
CA PHE A 340 -14.78 6.94 4.74
C PHE A 340 -14.65 7.88 3.54
N TYR A 341 -14.05 7.39 2.47
CA TYR A 341 -13.89 8.16 1.22
C TYR A 341 -14.73 7.56 0.10
N ARG A 342 -15.21 8.43 -0.79
CA ARG A 342 -15.84 8.07 -2.06
C ARG A 342 -15.25 8.91 -3.19
N ILE A 343 -15.42 8.45 -4.42
CA ILE A 343 -15.00 9.21 -5.60
C ILE A 343 -16.23 9.85 -6.22
N LEU A 344 -16.18 11.16 -6.37
CA LEU A 344 -17.19 11.98 -6.98
C LEU A 344 -16.74 12.39 -8.38
N LEU A 345 -17.59 12.25 -9.37
CA LEU A 345 -17.43 12.83 -10.69
C LEU A 345 -18.23 14.14 -10.76
N VAL A 346 -17.57 15.22 -11.10
CA VAL A 346 -18.14 16.56 -11.13
C VAL A 346 -18.05 17.10 -12.56
N ASP A 347 -19.14 17.66 -13.06
CA ASP A 347 -19.14 18.42 -14.32
C ASP A 347 -18.17 19.59 -14.23
N PRO A 348 -17.31 19.86 -15.25
CA PRO A 348 -16.32 20.93 -15.20
C PRO A 348 -16.89 22.35 -15.10
N ASN A 349 -18.19 22.54 -15.27
CA ASN A 349 -18.90 23.80 -15.06
C ASN A 349 -19.69 23.81 -13.73
N GLY A 350 -19.71 22.66 -13.00
CA GLY A 350 -20.43 22.52 -11.74
C GLY A 350 -21.93 22.28 -11.90
N GLU A 351 -22.39 21.83 -13.07
CA GLU A 351 -23.82 21.64 -13.36
C GLU A 351 -24.37 20.35 -12.75
N SER A 352 -23.52 19.36 -12.56
CA SER A 352 -23.90 18.06 -11.98
C SER A 352 -22.76 17.41 -11.21
N GLU A 353 -23.11 16.53 -10.28
CA GLU A 353 -22.21 15.63 -9.55
C GLU A 353 -22.82 14.24 -9.43
N GLU A 354 -22.00 13.21 -9.52
CA GLU A 354 -22.41 11.83 -9.31
C GLU A 354 -21.29 11.01 -8.65
N TYR A 355 -21.63 9.98 -7.90
CA TYR A 355 -20.62 9.07 -7.37
C TYR A 355 -20.21 8.06 -8.43
N LEU A 356 -18.89 7.88 -8.57
CA LEU A 356 -18.32 6.90 -9.51
C LEU A 356 -18.72 5.46 -9.15
N SER A 357 -18.87 5.18 -7.85
CA SER A 357 -19.31 3.87 -7.34
C SER A 357 -19.82 3.99 -5.91
N GLU A 358 -20.48 2.93 -5.43
CA GLU A 358 -20.87 2.78 -4.02
C GLU A 358 -19.72 2.32 -3.12
N THR A 359 -18.54 2.05 -3.67
CA THR A 359 -17.38 1.59 -2.92
C THR A 359 -16.95 2.66 -1.91
N ARG A 360 -16.79 2.23 -0.66
CA ARG A 360 -16.25 3.05 0.43
C ARG A 360 -14.79 2.72 0.60
N TRP A 361 -13.94 3.73 0.50
CA TRP A 361 -12.51 3.63 0.68
C TRP A 361 -12.12 4.07 2.08
N ARG A 362 -11.06 3.52 2.63
CA ARG A 362 -10.61 3.89 3.98
C ARG A 362 -9.82 5.19 3.99
N ALA A 363 -8.94 5.37 3.01
CA ALA A 363 -8.22 6.62 2.79
C ALA A 363 -7.80 6.73 1.33
N VAL A 364 -8.19 7.79 0.64
CA VAL A 364 -7.74 8.06 -0.73
C VAL A 364 -6.64 9.11 -0.68
N GLU A 365 -5.39 8.67 -0.87
CA GLU A 365 -4.24 9.59 -0.85
C GLU A 365 -4.00 10.26 -2.20
N ASN A 366 -4.32 9.58 -3.30
CA ASN A 366 -4.03 10.08 -4.65
C ASN A 366 -4.97 9.46 -5.67
N ILE A 367 -5.36 10.23 -6.70
CA ILE A 367 -6.14 9.74 -7.84
C ILE A 367 -5.52 10.23 -9.15
N ALA A 368 -5.61 9.42 -10.19
CA ALA A 368 -5.17 9.77 -11.56
C ALA A 368 -6.01 9.01 -12.59
N TRP A 369 -6.32 9.64 -13.70
CA TRP A 369 -6.94 8.96 -14.84
C TRP A 369 -5.88 8.22 -15.65
N LYS A 370 -6.06 6.93 -15.84
CA LYS A 370 -5.26 6.12 -16.76
C LYS A 370 -5.64 6.44 -18.22
N ASP A 371 -6.92 6.49 -18.48
CA ASP A 371 -7.56 6.80 -19.73
C ASP A 371 -9.01 7.30 -19.43
N PRO A 372 -9.85 7.64 -20.44
CA PRO A 372 -11.20 8.14 -20.18
C PRO A 372 -12.14 7.13 -19.47
N GLU A 373 -11.80 5.84 -19.48
CA GLU A 373 -12.63 4.76 -18.92
C GLU A 373 -12.18 4.31 -17.53
N TYR A 374 -10.90 4.46 -17.19
CA TYR A 374 -10.33 3.94 -15.94
C TYR A 374 -9.68 5.02 -15.10
N LEU A 375 -10.11 5.12 -13.84
CA LEU A 375 -9.49 5.92 -12.79
C LEU A 375 -8.63 5.02 -11.89
N GLU A 376 -7.43 5.46 -11.60
CA GLU A 376 -6.54 4.81 -10.63
C GLU A 376 -6.51 5.61 -9.33
N LEU A 377 -6.40 4.91 -8.19
CA LEU A 377 -6.26 5.54 -6.88
C LEU A 377 -5.32 4.77 -5.97
N ILE A 378 -4.75 5.47 -5.01
CA ILE A 378 -4.05 4.88 -3.88
C ILE A 378 -5.00 4.84 -2.69
N ASP A 379 -5.31 3.62 -2.22
CA ASP A 379 -6.03 3.38 -0.98
C ASP A 379 -5.03 2.94 0.10
N ALA A 380 -5.02 3.64 1.22
CA ALA A 380 -4.25 3.29 2.40
C ALA A 380 -5.20 2.87 3.51
N GLU A 381 -4.92 1.78 4.21
CA GLU A 381 -5.62 1.52 5.47
C GLU A 381 -5.28 2.64 6.46
N PRO A 382 -6.28 3.27 7.13
CA PRO A 382 -6.02 4.26 8.18
C PRO A 382 -5.04 3.70 9.19
N GLY A 383 -3.95 4.43 9.40
CA GLY A 383 -2.87 3.98 10.25
C GLY A 383 -2.02 2.84 9.70
N SER A 384 -2.32 2.26 8.54
CA SER A 384 -1.43 1.36 7.82
C SER A 384 -0.39 2.16 7.03
N ARG A 385 0.80 1.63 6.93
CA ARG A 385 1.85 2.19 6.07
C ARG A 385 1.96 1.47 4.74
N VAL A 386 1.08 0.51 4.55
CA VAL A 386 0.89 -0.18 3.28
C VAL A 386 -0.23 0.52 2.55
N SER A 387 0.04 0.95 1.34
CA SER A 387 -0.98 1.45 0.43
C SER A 387 -0.99 0.61 -0.84
N GLN A 388 -2.17 0.47 -1.44
CA GLN A 388 -2.34 -0.30 -2.66
C GLN A 388 -2.93 0.57 -3.76
N ILE A 389 -2.54 0.28 -5.00
CA ILE A 389 -3.09 0.93 -6.17
C ILE A 389 -4.29 0.13 -6.65
N TRP A 390 -5.40 0.82 -6.86
CA TRP A 390 -6.65 0.28 -7.38
C TRP A 390 -7.02 0.99 -8.68
N GLU A 391 -7.71 0.28 -9.56
CA GLU A 391 -8.28 0.80 -10.80
C GLU A 391 -9.81 0.66 -10.72
N ILE A 392 -10.54 1.72 -11.09
CA ILE A 392 -12.01 1.75 -11.09
C ILE A 392 -12.48 2.03 -12.51
N SER A 393 -13.38 1.19 -13.03
CA SER A 393 -14.04 1.46 -14.30
C SER A 393 -15.10 2.55 -14.16
N ARG A 394 -15.01 3.61 -14.94
CA ARG A 394 -16.00 4.68 -15.00
C ARG A 394 -17.39 4.18 -15.43
N LYS A 395 -17.42 3.21 -16.33
CA LYS A 395 -18.66 2.66 -16.88
C LYS A 395 -19.43 1.78 -15.91
N THR A 396 -18.73 0.99 -15.11
CA THR A 396 -19.36 -0.03 -14.25
C THR A 396 -19.23 0.27 -12.77
N GLY A 397 -18.38 1.19 -12.36
CA GLY A 397 -18.05 1.46 -10.95
C GLY A 397 -17.27 0.33 -10.27
N LEU A 398 -16.92 -0.75 -11.01
CA LEU A 398 -16.19 -1.87 -10.44
C LEU A 398 -14.71 -1.50 -10.22
N ALA A 399 -14.24 -1.81 -9.01
CA ALA A 399 -12.85 -1.60 -8.63
C ALA A 399 -12.07 -2.91 -8.66
N ARG A 400 -10.81 -2.87 -9.13
CA ARG A 400 -9.86 -3.98 -9.04
C ARG A 400 -8.54 -3.51 -8.46
N GLN A 401 -7.92 -4.35 -7.67
CA GLN A 401 -6.59 -4.10 -7.12
C GLN A 401 -5.52 -4.32 -8.20
N VAL A 402 -4.63 -3.34 -8.39
CA VAL A 402 -3.53 -3.37 -9.37
C VAL A 402 -2.25 -3.88 -8.74
N THR A 403 -1.97 -3.45 -7.51
CA THR A 403 -0.77 -3.85 -6.76
C THR A 403 -1.14 -4.68 -5.54
N SER A 404 -0.22 -5.54 -5.11
CA SER A 404 -0.35 -6.33 -3.89
C SER A 404 0.99 -6.35 -3.13
N GLY A 405 0.95 -6.60 -1.83
CA GLY A 405 2.15 -6.69 -1.00
C GLY A 405 2.22 -5.58 0.05
N PHE A 406 3.42 -5.34 0.60
CA PHE A 406 3.64 -4.45 1.75
C PHE A 406 4.29 -3.12 1.37
N ASN A 407 4.24 -2.72 0.10
CA ASN A 407 4.82 -1.46 -0.36
C ASN A 407 3.92 -0.29 0.03
N LYS A 408 4.54 0.86 0.28
CA LYS A 408 3.85 2.13 0.39
C LYS A 408 3.98 2.90 -0.92
N TYR A 409 2.85 3.20 -1.54
CA TYR A 409 2.78 4.09 -2.69
C TYR A 409 2.32 5.47 -2.21
N ARG A 410 2.95 6.55 -2.69
CA ARG A 410 2.68 7.91 -2.21
C ARG A 410 2.12 8.84 -3.27
N TRP A 411 2.36 8.55 -4.52
CA TRP A 411 1.97 9.39 -5.63
C TRP A 411 1.58 8.53 -6.83
N LEU A 412 0.66 9.03 -7.64
CA LEU A 412 0.21 8.44 -8.91
C LEU A 412 0.28 9.45 -10.03
N GLY A 413 0.74 8.99 -11.19
CA GLY A 413 0.60 9.66 -12.45
C GLY A 413 0.46 8.64 -13.57
N SER A 414 -0.21 9.01 -14.65
CA SER A 414 -0.40 8.13 -15.79
C SER A 414 -0.06 8.87 -17.09
N ALA A 415 0.72 8.23 -17.95
CA ALA A 415 1.06 8.76 -19.27
C ALA A 415 1.40 7.64 -20.24
N GLY A 416 0.91 7.72 -21.48
CA GLY A 416 1.21 6.75 -22.52
C GLY A 416 0.83 5.30 -22.18
N GLY A 417 -0.21 5.10 -21.35
CA GLY A 417 -0.64 3.78 -20.89
C GLY A 417 0.25 3.18 -19.78
N ASN A 418 1.25 3.92 -19.31
CA ASN A 418 2.10 3.53 -18.18
C ASN A 418 1.63 4.23 -16.90
N LEU A 419 1.67 3.48 -15.80
CA LEU A 419 1.46 4.00 -14.46
C LEU A 419 2.81 4.38 -13.86
N PHE A 420 2.88 5.57 -13.28
CA PHE A 420 4.03 6.10 -12.55
C PHE A 420 3.66 6.24 -11.08
N THR A 421 4.57 5.88 -10.20
CA THR A 421 4.34 6.00 -8.75
C THR A 421 5.64 6.23 -7.99
N VAL A 422 5.55 6.87 -6.83
CA VAL A 422 6.62 6.92 -5.85
C VAL A 422 6.40 5.80 -4.85
N GLN A 423 7.27 4.81 -4.86
CA GLN A 423 7.30 3.76 -3.86
C GLN A 423 8.30 4.12 -2.78
N GLY A 424 7.89 4.08 -1.53
CA GLY A 424 8.73 4.34 -0.37
C GLY A 424 8.65 3.23 0.65
N ASP A 425 9.79 2.94 1.26
CA ASP A 425 9.90 2.14 2.47
C ASP A 425 10.28 3.07 3.63
N VAL A 426 9.75 2.80 4.82
CA VAL A 426 10.12 3.53 6.03
C VAL A 426 10.90 2.58 6.92
N PHE A 427 12.08 3.02 7.32
CA PHE A 427 12.90 2.34 8.33
C PHE A 427 12.94 3.22 9.58
N SER A 428 12.67 2.63 10.74
CA SER A 428 12.87 3.29 12.02
C SER A 428 13.91 2.54 12.84
N ASN A 429 14.73 3.30 13.52
CA ASN A 429 15.75 2.78 14.43
C ASN A 429 15.39 3.19 15.86
N LEU A 430 15.44 2.24 16.79
CA LEU A 430 15.40 2.52 18.22
C LEU A 430 16.84 2.60 18.74
N LEU A 431 17.17 3.74 19.32
CA LEU A 431 18.50 3.99 19.86
C LEU A 431 18.42 4.22 21.36
N VAL A 432 19.42 3.75 22.08
CA VAL A 432 19.62 4.02 23.52
C VAL A 432 20.92 4.79 23.69
N ALA A 433 20.85 5.91 24.39
CA ALA A 433 22.01 6.70 24.77
C ALA A 433 22.14 6.75 26.30
N ASP A 434 23.36 6.57 26.82
CA ASP A 434 23.68 6.72 28.24
C ASP A 434 24.22 8.13 28.48
N PHE A 435 23.51 8.91 29.30
CA PHE A 435 23.88 10.26 29.70
C PHE A 435 24.64 10.29 31.04
N ALA A 436 24.81 9.16 31.72
CA ALA A 436 25.48 9.09 33.02
C ALA A 436 27.00 9.27 32.95
N GLN A 437 27.58 9.14 31.77
CA GLN A 437 29.00 9.46 31.54
C GLN A 437 29.10 10.95 31.13
N ASP A 438 29.93 11.67 31.83
CA ASP A 438 30.20 13.13 31.62
C ASP A 438 30.91 13.40 30.28
N THR A 439 30.36 12.88 29.20
CA THR A 439 30.82 13.08 27.83
C THR A 439 29.90 14.10 27.15
N ARG A 440 30.48 15.13 26.55
CA ARG A 440 29.76 16.19 25.83
C ARG A 440 28.92 15.67 24.65
N GLU A 441 29.14 14.45 24.23
CA GLU A 441 28.39 13.77 23.19
C GLU A 441 28.08 12.31 23.62
N PRO A 442 26.87 12.01 24.13
CA PRO A 442 26.49 10.64 24.45
C PRO A 442 26.46 9.80 23.19
N GLN A 443 27.13 8.66 23.22
CA GLN A 443 27.08 7.71 22.10
C GLN A 443 25.77 6.92 22.14
N ALA A 444 24.95 7.13 21.12
CA ALA A 444 23.73 6.36 20.94
C ALA A 444 24.03 4.99 20.30
N LYS A 445 23.60 3.93 20.96
CA LYS A 445 23.65 2.56 20.45
C LYS A 445 22.31 2.20 19.81
N GLN A 446 22.33 1.79 18.55
CA GLN A 446 21.15 1.23 17.90
C GLN A 446 20.86 -0.15 18.48
N ILE A 447 19.67 -0.35 19.02
CA ILE A 447 19.22 -1.60 19.66
C ILE A 447 18.17 -2.34 18.84
N PHE A 448 17.47 -1.62 17.93
CA PHE A 448 16.47 -2.21 17.06
C PHE A 448 16.43 -1.46 15.73
N SER A 449 16.30 -2.21 14.64
CA SER A 449 16.13 -1.66 13.30
C SER A 449 15.28 -2.61 12.50
N GLU A 450 14.13 -2.15 12.06
CA GLU A 450 13.29 -2.92 11.15
C GLU A 450 12.59 -1.99 10.15
N ALA A 451 12.19 -2.58 9.00
CA ALA A 451 11.28 -1.92 8.08
C ALA A 451 9.93 -1.73 8.78
N GLY A 452 9.53 -0.50 8.93
CA GLY A 452 8.34 -0.11 9.66
C GLY A 452 8.59 1.17 10.45
N TRP A 453 7.55 1.65 11.08
CA TRP A 453 7.60 2.89 11.82
C TRP A 453 7.47 2.59 13.31
N ILE A 454 8.31 3.23 14.11
CA ILE A 454 8.20 3.28 15.56
C ILE A 454 7.69 4.69 15.89
N GLU A 455 6.54 4.78 16.55
CA GLU A 455 5.90 6.08 16.85
C GLU A 455 6.21 6.55 18.26
N ASN A 456 6.22 5.61 19.22
CA ASN A 456 6.45 5.91 20.63
C ASN A 456 7.33 4.83 21.27
N ALA A 457 8.15 5.22 22.24
CA ALA A 457 8.96 4.30 23.04
C ALA A 457 9.01 4.78 24.49
N VAL A 458 8.78 3.86 25.43
CA VAL A 458 8.68 4.14 26.86
C VAL A 458 9.53 3.17 27.65
N TRP A 459 10.32 3.69 28.61
CA TRP A 459 11.02 2.86 29.59
C TRP A 459 10.06 2.31 30.64
N SER A 460 10.16 1.04 30.93
CA SER A 460 9.49 0.44 32.07
C SER A 460 10.36 0.48 33.33
N ARG A 461 9.74 0.29 34.48
CA ARG A 461 10.44 0.29 35.78
C ARG A 461 11.51 -0.79 35.89
N ASP A 462 11.30 -1.92 35.28
CA ASP A 462 12.24 -3.06 35.29
C ASP A 462 13.34 -2.95 34.22
N GLY A 463 13.46 -1.78 33.57
CA GLY A 463 14.53 -1.47 32.63
C GLY A 463 14.31 -2.00 31.21
N ARG A 464 13.14 -2.52 30.88
CA ARG A 464 12.77 -2.86 29.49
C ARG A 464 12.24 -1.63 28.76
N ILE A 465 12.26 -1.68 27.44
CA ILE A 465 11.71 -0.66 26.55
C ILE A 465 10.47 -1.22 25.89
N PHE A 466 9.34 -0.54 26.04
CA PHE A 466 8.11 -0.81 25.32
C PHE A 466 8.00 0.19 24.18
N PHE A 467 7.58 -0.24 23.01
CA PHE A 467 7.43 0.61 21.84
C PHE A 467 6.32 0.07 20.93
N ASN A 468 5.66 0.96 20.21
CA ASN A 468 4.74 0.56 19.18
C ASN A 468 5.43 0.57 17.82
N SER A 469 5.17 -0.46 17.03
CA SER A 469 5.81 -0.66 15.73
C SER A 469 4.86 -1.24 14.71
N TRP A 470 5.00 -0.77 13.48
CA TRP A 470 4.29 -1.24 12.28
C TRP A 470 4.95 -2.44 11.60
N THR A 471 5.94 -3.04 12.20
CA THR A 471 6.74 -4.14 11.64
C THR A 471 5.91 -5.35 11.22
N SER A 472 4.80 -5.62 11.91
CA SER A 472 3.88 -6.73 11.58
C SER A 472 2.84 -6.38 10.51
N GLY A 473 2.90 -5.15 9.93
CA GLY A 473 1.87 -4.62 9.02
C GLY A 473 0.70 -3.94 9.75
N ARG A 474 0.72 -3.97 11.09
CA ARG A 474 -0.21 -3.25 11.98
C ARG A 474 0.57 -2.56 13.08
N ASN A 475 0.02 -1.51 13.67
CA ASN A 475 0.64 -0.85 14.82
C ASN A 475 0.39 -1.68 16.07
N GLU A 476 1.42 -2.42 16.50
CA GLU A 476 1.37 -3.31 17.66
C GLU A 476 2.39 -2.88 18.72
N ILE A 477 2.11 -3.20 19.98
CA ILE A 477 3.02 -2.94 21.09
C ILE A 477 4.04 -4.06 21.20
N TRP A 478 5.29 -3.68 21.32
CA TRP A 478 6.46 -4.54 21.47
C TRP A 478 7.22 -4.23 22.74
N GLN A 479 8.01 -5.16 23.22
CA GLN A 479 9.03 -4.94 24.25
C GLN A 479 10.41 -5.42 23.77
N ILE A 480 11.47 -4.79 24.29
CA ILE A 480 12.86 -5.15 24.01
C ILE A 480 13.75 -4.82 25.23
N ASN A 481 14.85 -5.53 25.40
CA ASN A 481 15.86 -5.17 26.39
C ASN A 481 16.73 -4.00 25.90
N PRO A 482 17.32 -3.19 26.80
CA PRO A 482 18.17 -2.06 26.43
C PRO A 482 19.42 -2.41 25.62
N ASP A 483 19.84 -3.67 25.67
CA ASP A 483 20.97 -4.17 24.88
C ASP A 483 20.58 -4.63 23.47
N GLY A 484 19.29 -4.63 23.14
CA GLY A 484 18.72 -5.06 21.88
C GLY A 484 18.31 -6.54 21.84
N THR A 485 18.43 -7.25 22.94
CA THR A 485 18.02 -8.67 23.04
C THR A 485 16.53 -8.82 23.37
N GLY A 486 15.97 -9.98 23.03
CA GLY A 486 14.61 -10.37 23.42
C GLY A 486 13.46 -9.52 22.87
N PRO A 487 13.50 -9.05 21.61
CA PRO A 487 12.34 -8.35 21.04
C PRO A 487 11.13 -9.29 21.02
N ARG A 488 10.02 -8.83 21.60
CA ARG A 488 8.78 -9.61 21.70
C ARG A 488 7.57 -8.72 21.41
N GLN A 489 6.71 -9.16 20.52
CA GLN A 489 5.40 -8.56 20.29
C GLN A 489 4.48 -8.91 21.46
N LEU A 490 3.80 -7.92 22.01
CA LEU A 490 2.88 -8.07 23.16
C LEU A 490 1.43 -8.10 22.73
N THR A 491 1.05 -7.31 21.73
CA THR A 491 -0.29 -7.31 21.17
C THR A 491 -0.26 -7.97 19.80
N ALA A 492 -1.27 -8.76 19.49
CA ALA A 492 -1.46 -9.40 18.20
C ALA A 492 -2.96 -9.39 17.86
N ASP A 493 -3.28 -9.23 16.58
CA ASP A 493 -4.66 -9.19 16.08
C ASP A 493 -5.52 -8.08 16.70
N SER A 494 -4.88 -7.11 17.37
CA SER A 494 -5.55 -5.93 17.87
C SER A 494 -5.96 -5.05 16.69
N ASN A 495 -7.05 -4.34 16.90
CA ASN A 495 -7.41 -3.22 16.05
C ASN A 495 -6.29 -2.17 16.14
N LEU A 496 -6.24 -1.26 15.19
CA LEU A 496 -5.20 -0.22 15.12
C LEU A 496 -4.95 0.47 16.46
N ILE A 497 -3.72 0.34 16.99
CA ILE A 497 -3.30 1.03 18.22
C ILE A 497 -2.75 2.41 17.84
N TYR A 498 -3.28 3.47 18.45
CA TYR A 498 -2.81 4.84 18.21
C TYR A 498 -1.71 5.26 19.18
N ASP A 499 -1.90 4.94 20.48
CA ASP A 499 -0.99 5.36 21.53
C ASP A 499 -1.07 4.40 22.71
N PHE A 500 -0.05 4.40 23.57
CA PHE A 500 -0.02 3.56 24.75
C PHE A 500 0.76 4.19 25.90
N ALA A 501 0.49 3.72 27.11
CA ALA A 501 1.25 4.02 28.31
C ALA A 501 1.56 2.74 29.09
N VAL A 502 2.63 2.75 29.85
CA VAL A 502 3.09 1.66 30.69
C VAL A 502 3.02 2.08 32.16
N SER A 503 2.38 1.28 33.00
CA SER A 503 2.28 1.55 34.43
C SER A 503 3.68 1.56 35.09
N PRO A 504 4.02 2.59 35.85
CA PRO A 504 5.30 2.64 36.56
C PRO A 504 5.36 1.69 37.76
N VAL A 505 4.27 1.00 38.11
CA VAL A 505 4.19 0.12 39.27
C VAL A 505 4.43 -1.34 38.88
N ASP A 506 3.68 -1.81 37.90
CA ASP A 506 3.59 -3.24 37.53
C ASP A 506 3.74 -3.54 36.04
N ASN A 507 4.05 -2.51 35.23
CA ASN A 507 4.15 -2.56 33.78
C ASN A 507 2.83 -2.92 33.06
N THR A 508 1.68 -2.79 33.72
CA THR A 508 0.38 -2.90 33.07
C THR A 508 0.30 -1.92 31.90
N LEU A 509 -0.20 -2.40 30.76
CA LEU A 509 -0.40 -1.58 29.55
C LEU A 509 -1.78 -0.95 29.55
N VAL A 510 -1.86 0.32 29.15
CA VAL A 510 -3.09 0.96 28.71
C VAL A 510 -2.86 1.54 27.32
N PHE A 511 -3.74 1.27 26.39
CA PHE A 511 -3.60 1.69 25.00
C PHE A 511 -4.93 2.11 24.38
N SER A 512 -4.86 3.03 23.44
CA SER A 512 -6.00 3.43 22.61
C SER A 512 -6.05 2.58 21.35
N SER A 513 -7.20 1.97 21.07
CA SER A 513 -7.38 1.07 19.92
C SER A 513 -8.67 1.37 19.17
N LEU A 514 -8.57 1.38 17.82
CA LEU A 514 -9.70 1.55 16.91
C LEU A 514 -10.43 0.22 16.74
N GLU A 515 -11.70 0.19 17.12
CA GLU A 515 -12.58 -0.95 16.89
C GLU A 515 -13.93 -0.46 16.35
N ASN A 516 -14.35 -0.98 15.21
CA ASN A 516 -15.64 -0.62 14.57
C ASN A 516 -15.83 0.89 14.40
N GLY A 517 -14.76 1.61 13.99
CA GLY A 517 -14.80 3.05 13.77
C GLY A 517 -14.77 3.93 15.04
N LYS A 518 -14.63 3.32 16.23
CA LYS A 518 -14.50 4.03 17.52
C LYS A 518 -13.16 3.74 18.16
N VAL A 519 -12.55 4.77 18.72
CA VAL A 519 -11.30 4.64 19.48
C VAL A 519 -11.62 4.57 20.96
N SER A 520 -11.20 3.50 21.62
CA SER A 520 -11.44 3.29 23.04
C SER A 520 -10.15 2.92 23.76
N LEU A 521 -10.09 3.16 25.06
CA LEU A 521 -8.98 2.69 25.88
C LEU A 521 -9.16 1.24 26.27
N TRP A 522 -8.04 0.54 26.23
CA TRP A 522 -7.91 -0.88 26.60
C TRP A 522 -6.79 -1.03 27.62
N THR A 523 -6.84 -2.05 28.45
CA THR A 523 -5.73 -2.44 29.32
C THR A 523 -5.35 -3.89 29.08
N ALA A 524 -4.07 -4.21 29.28
CA ALA A 524 -3.54 -5.57 29.21
C ALA A 524 -2.44 -5.74 30.26
N GLY A 525 -2.13 -6.97 30.61
CA GLY A 525 -0.97 -7.28 31.46
C GLY A 525 0.37 -6.88 30.84
N ALA A 526 1.44 -6.89 31.62
CA ALA A 526 2.80 -6.58 31.18
C ALA A 526 3.32 -7.51 30.05
N ASP A 527 2.69 -8.65 29.86
CA ASP A 527 2.97 -9.63 28.81
C ASP A 527 2.05 -9.50 27.59
N GLY A 528 1.13 -8.51 27.62
CA GLY A 528 0.14 -8.27 26.57
C GLY A 528 -1.10 -9.15 26.66
N GLN A 529 -1.21 -10.01 27.67
CA GLN A 529 -2.35 -10.91 27.84
C GLN A 529 -3.50 -10.21 28.58
N ASP A 530 -4.66 -10.86 28.58
CA ASP A 530 -5.86 -10.42 29.29
C ASP A 530 -6.34 -9.00 28.89
N ALA A 531 -6.23 -8.70 27.60
CA ALA A 531 -6.67 -7.41 27.07
C ALA A 531 -8.16 -7.23 27.28
N ARG A 532 -8.56 -6.10 27.90
CA ARG A 532 -9.95 -5.73 28.15
C ARG A 532 -10.20 -4.26 27.91
N ARG A 533 -11.38 -3.94 27.44
CA ARG A 533 -11.79 -2.57 27.20
C ARG A 533 -12.04 -1.84 28.52
N LEU A 534 -11.55 -0.60 28.62
CA LEU A 534 -11.74 0.29 29.77
C LEU A 534 -12.83 1.33 29.50
N THR A 535 -12.93 1.86 28.29
CA THR A 535 -13.85 2.95 27.97
C THR A 535 -14.71 2.62 26.76
N ASN A 536 -15.83 3.33 26.62
CA ASN A 536 -16.78 3.21 25.52
C ASN A 536 -16.97 4.53 24.75
N GLY A 537 -16.04 5.47 24.93
CA GLY A 537 -16.10 6.77 24.25
C GLY A 537 -15.94 6.64 22.73
N PRO A 538 -16.36 7.66 21.99
CA PRO A 538 -16.24 7.65 20.54
C PRO A 538 -14.80 7.89 20.07
N GLN A 539 -13.93 8.52 20.89
CA GLN A 539 -12.58 8.90 20.50
C GLN A 539 -11.70 9.15 21.75
N ASP A 540 -11.40 8.09 22.47
CA ASP A 540 -10.54 8.14 23.67
C ASP A 540 -9.08 7.86 23.27
N LEU A 541 -8.22 8.87 23.38
CA LEU A 541 -6.82 8.86 22.94
C LEU A 541 -5.86 9.21 24.09
N SER A 542 -4.57 8.94 23.87
CA SER A 542 -3.44 9.39 24.72
C SER A 542 -3.57 9.02 26.21
N PRO A 543 -3.59 7.71 26.52
CA PRO A 543 -3.62 7.27 27.91
C PRO A 543 -2.34 7.68 28.66
N SER A 544 -2.47 7.94 29.96
CA SER A 544 -1.34 8.19 30.87
C SER A 544 -1.61 7.62 32.23
N PHE A 545 -0.55 7.29 32.96
CA PHE A 545 -0.60 6.93 34.38
C PHE A 545 -0.21 8.14 35.23
N SER A 546 -0.87 8.33 36.35
CA SER A 546 -0.55 9.36 37.35
C SER A 546 0.42 8.84 38.39
#